data_82efedf7c6af4ebe9e002d3900e20e9e
#
_entry.id   82efedf7c6af4ebe9e002d3900e20e9e
#
_cell.length_a   1.000
_cell.length_b   1.000
_cell.length_c   1.000
_cell.angle_alpha   90.00
_cell.angle_beta   90.00
_cell.angle_gamma   90.00
#
_symmetry.space_group_name_H-M   'P 1'
#
loop_
_entity.id
_entity.type
_entity.pdbx_description
1 polymer ?
#
loop_
_entity_poly.entity_id
_entity_poly.type
_entity_poly.pdbx_seq_one_letter_code
_entity_poly.pdbx_strand_id
1 'polypeptide(L)'
;MQPLPCNIMVRGNTLGGGDMLSKEKINYESPIYLQLREVIRNKIEEGEFLPAMAIPSENDLAETYGINRMTVRSGIDALVNEGILKRVKGKGVYVVGKKVERDLETLEGFNQTMKKKNSKPRTKVITKILRPAGEKYSLVFEINPLDQVYYIKRMCYADEEPISLEEIFIPKYLIPNLEEIDLGVFSIYDIYGFYGIKVSRAYQTLELTQLDQRDARMLGIEGNLSVMLFECTSYDENNRIIEFSRTYTRGDKCDFTVHFQREN
;
A
#
# COMPACT_ATOMS: atom_id res chain seq x y z
N MET A 1 -34.54 -32.05 20.23
CA MET A 1 -33.88 -32.38 18.97
C MET A 1 -32.67 -31.47 18.83
N GLN A 2 -31.52 -32.03 19.16
CA GLN A 2 -30.26 -31.30 19.13
C GLN A 2 -29.68 -31.37 17.69
N PRO A 3 -29.00 -30.31 17.20
CA PRO A 3 -28.21 -30.42 15.99
C PRO A 3 -26.85 -31.04 16.30
N LEU A 4 -26.40 -31.95 15.44
CA LEU A 4 -25.15 -32.68 15.50
C LEU A 4 -23.95 -31.74 15.21
N PRO A 5 -22.79 -31.96 15.84
CA PRO A 5 -21.61 -31.17 15.60
C PRO A 5 -20.91 -31.60 14.29
N CYS A 6 -20.52 -30.63 13.49
CA CYS A 6 -19.67 -30.83 12.33
C CYS A 6 -18.21 -31.02 12.79
N ASN A 7 -17.74 -32.27 12.77
CA ASN A 7 -16.34 -32.60 13.06
C ASN A 7 -15.48 -32.30 11.84
N ILE A 8 -14.72 -31.22 11.90
CA ILE A 8 -13.59 -30.98 10.99
C ILE A 8 -12.34 -31.62 11.61
N MET A 9 -11.93 -32.78 11.07
CA MET A 9 -10.63 -33.37 11.40
C MET A 9 -9.51 -32.58 10.75
N VAL A 10 -8.75 -31.86 11.58
CA VAL A 10 -7.44 -31.35 11.21
C VAL A 10 -6.45 -32.51 11.23
N ARG A 11 -5.91 -32.89 10.10
CA ARG A 11 -4.68 -33.70 10.01
C ARG A 11 -3.55 -32.80 9.59
N GLY A 12 -2.63 -32.63 10.51
CA GLY A 12 -1.36 -31.98 10.24
C GLY A 12 -0.40 -32.80 9.41
N ASN A 13 0.50 -32.07 8.79
CA ASN A 13 1.91 -32.36 8.50
C ASN A 13 2.29 -32.71 7.07
N THR A 14 3.17 -31.94 6.46
CA THR A 14 4.63 -32.02 6.50
C THR A 14 5.23 -30.96 5.58
N LEU A 15 6.34 -30.38 6.02
CA LEU A 15 7.21 -29.45 5.28
C LEU A 15 7.66 -30.02 3.92
N GLY A 16 7.40 -29.26 2.84
CA GLY A 16 7.92 -29.53 1.53
C GLY A 16 7.49 -28.44 0.56
N GLY A 17 8.46 -27.71 0.00
CA GLY A 17 8.30 -26.50 -0.77
C GLY A 17 7.32 -26.56 -1.94
N GLY A 18 6.66 -25.45 -2.20
CA GLY A 18 6.16 -25.07 -3.50
C GLY A 18 4.83 -25.66 -3.93
N ASP A 19 3.74 -25.28 -3.26
CA ASP A 19 2.44 -25.19 -3.95
C ASP A 19 1.53 -24.23 -3.16
N MET A 20 1.40 -22.99 -3.65
CA MET A 20 0.69 -21.91 -2.96
C MET A 20 -0.83 -22.04 -3.00
N LEU A 21 -1.40 -23.18 -3.42
CA LEU A 21 -2.84 -23.39 -3.56
C LEU A 21 -3.23 -24.81 -3.09
N SER A 22 -3.55 -24.95 -1.80
CA SER A 22 -4.20 -26.18 -1.32
C SER A 22 -5.60 -26.29 -1.94
N LYS A 23 -5.90 -27.42 -2.59
CA LYS A 23 -7.20 -27.73 -3.18
C LYS A 23 -8.23 -28.03 -2.08
N GLU A 24 -8.97 -27.03 -1.62
CA GLU A 24 -10.22 -27.28 -0.88
C GLU A 24 -11.28 -27.79 -1.87
N LYS A 25 -11.97 -28.89 -1.51
CA LYS A 25 -12.97 -29.50 -2.38
C LYS A 25 -14.27 -28.68 -2.35
N ILE A 26 -14.73 -28.28 -3.55
CA ILE A 26 -16.01 -27.63 -3.76
C ILE A 26 -17.14 -28.66 -3.61
N ASN A 27 -18.17 -28.36 -2.81
CA ASN A 27 -19.36 -29.19 -2.59
C ASN A 27 -20.50 -28.67 -3.50
N TYR A 28 -21.30 -29.56 -4.11
CA TYR A 28 -22.35 -29.21 -5.08
C TYR A 28 -23.70 -28.79 -4.45
N GLU A 29 -23.82 -28.71 -3.13
CA GLU A 29 -25.09 -28.36 -2.43
C GLU A 29 -25.37 -26.84 -2.40
N SER A 30 -24.39 -25.99 -2.65
CA SER A 30 -24.56 -24.53 -2.75
C SER A 30 -23.99 -24.00 -4.07
N PRO A 31 -24.43 -22.83 -4.55
CA PRO A 31 -23.87 -22.23 -5.77
C PRO A 31 -22.35 -22.13 -5.72
N ILE A 32 -21.66 -22.66 -6.73
CA ILE A 32 -20.20 -22.80 -6.77
C ILE A 32 -19.49 -21.46 -6.55
N TYR A 33 -20.04 -20.34 -7.04
CA TYR A 33 -19.44 -19.02 -6.84
C TYR A 33 -19.46 -18.57 -5.36
N LEU A 34 -20.47 -19.00 -4.57
CA LEU A 34 -20.51 -18.73 -3.12
C LEU A 34 -19.44 -19.53 -2.37
N GLN A 35 -19.22 -20.78 -2.78
CA GLN A 35 -18.16 -21.61 -2.19
C GLN A 35 -16.79 -21.01 -2.48
N LEU A 36 -16.51 -20.61 -3.72
CA LEU A 36 -15.28 -19.94 -4.07
C LEU A 36 -15.11 -18.61 -3.30
N ARG A 37 -16.20 -17.85 -3.12
CA ARG A 37 -16.19 -16.63 -2.29
C ARG A 37 -15.70 -16.93 -0.87
N GLU A 38 -16.22 -17.99 -0.24
CA GLU A 38 -15.81 -18.38 1.11
C GLU A 38 -14.38 -18.90 1.14
N VAL A 39 -13.97 -19.69 0.17
CA VAL A 39 -12.56 -20.15 0.06
C VAL A 39 -11.61 -18.97 -0.02
N ILE A 40 -11.86 -17.98 -0.89
CA ILE A 40 -11.02 -16.78 -0.99
C ILE A 40 -11.05 -15.98 0.31
N ARG A 41 -12.22 -15.84 0.95
CA ARG A 41 -12.36 -15.16 2.25
C ARG A 41 -11.51 -15.82 3.32
N ASN A 42 -11.60 -17.15 3.46
CA ASN A 42 -10.82 -17.91 4.44
C ASN A 42 -9.32 -17.71 4.21
N LYS A 43 -8.85 -17.78 2.95
CA LYS A 43 -7.44 -17.52 2.60
C LYS A 43 -6.96 -16.12 2.99
N ILE A 44 -7.85 -15.12 2.92
CA ILE A 44 -7.55 -13.76 3.39
C ILE A 44 -7.50 -13.74 4.93
N GLU A 45 -8.47 -14.36 5.61
CA GLU A 45 -8.55 -14.40 7.07
C GLU A 45 -7.40 -15.19 7.70
N GLU A 46 -6.96 -16.27 7.06
CA GLU A 46 -5.82 -17.09 7.45
C GLU A 46 -4.46 -16.45 7.10
N GLY A 47 -4.46 -15.34 6.35
CA GLY A 47 -3.25 -14.61 5.97
C GLY A 47 -2.49 -15.24 4.79
N GLU A 48 -3.09 -16.15 4.03
CA GLU A 48 -2.50 -16.67 2.79
C GLU A 48 -2.52 -15.58 1.70
N PHE A 49 -3.61 -14.81 1.63
CA PHE A 49 -3.70 -13.60 0.80
C PHE A 49 -3.62 -12.35 1.67
N LEU A 50 -2.47 -11.68 1.66
CA LEU A 50 -2.21 -10.53 2.52
C LEU A 50 -2.86 -9.25 2.00
N PRO A 51 -3.18 -8.30 2.88
CA PRO A 51 -3.65 -6.96 2.50
C PRO A 51 -2.73 -6.28 1.49
N ALA A 52 -3.33 -5.58 0.52
CA ALA A 52 -2.67 -4.90 -0.59
C ALA A 52 -1.97 -5.82 -1.61
N MET A 53 -2.00 -7.15 -1.45
CA MET A 53 -1.47 -8.10 -2.43
C MET A 53 -2.51 -8.48 -3.47
N ALA A 54 -2.04 -8.86 -4.67
CA ALA A 54 -2.89 -9.39 -5.72
C ALA A 54 -3.26 -10.85 -5.41
N ILE A 55 -4.52 -11.22 -5.61
CA ILE A 55 -4.93 -12.63 -5.64
C ILE A 55 -4.62 -13.23 -7.04
N PRO A 56 -4.55 -14.56 -7.17
CA PRO A 56 -4.38 -15.22 -8.47
C PRO A 56 -5.43 -14.74 -9.48
N SER A 57 -5.09 -14.78 -10.77
CA SER A 57 -5.99 -14.33 -11.82
C SER A 57 -7.26 -15.20 -11.93
N GLU A 58 -8.32 -14.67 -12.58
CA GLU A 58 -9.54 -15.42 -12.83
C GLU A 58 -9.27 -16.75 -13.58
N ASN A 59 -8.24 -16.78 -14.44
CA ASN A 59 -7.86 -17.99 -15.18
C ASN A 59 -7.16 -18.99 -14.26
N ASP A 60 -6.20 -18.53 -13.45
CA ASP A 60 -5.46 -19.39 -12.51
C ASP A 60 -6.42 -20.02 -11.48
N LEU A 61 -7.36 -19.22 -10.94
CA LEU A 61 -8.39 -19.73 -10.04
C LEU A 61 -9.33 -20.73 -10.73
N ALA A 62 -9.71 -20.47 -11.99
CA ALA A 62 -10.55 -21.38 -12.77
C ALA A 62 -9.87 -22.71 -12.98
N GLU A 63 -8.58 -22.71 -13.32
CA GLU A 63 -7.76 -23.91 -13.48
C GLU A 63 -7.56 -24.64 -12.16
N THR A 64 -7.18 -23.92 -11.10
CA THR A 64 -6.92 -24.48 -9.75
C THR A 64 -8.13 -25.23 -9.20
N TYR A 65 -9.31 -24.64 -9.32
CA TYR A 65 -10.55 -25.21 -8.75
C TYR A 65 -11.36 -26.02 -9.75
N GLY A 66 -10.95 -26.09 -11.02
CA GLY A 66 -11.66 -26.85 -12.06
C GLY A 66 -13.06 -26.29 -12.36
N ILE A 67 -13.26 -24.98 -12.26
CA ILE A 67 -14.55 -24.32 -12.46
C ILE A 67 -14.50 -23.32 -13.62
N ASN A 68 -15.67 -22.94 -14.12
CA ASN A 68 -15.77 -21.98 -15.21
C ASN A 68 -15.29 -20.58 -14.75
N ARG A 69 -14.52 -19.89 -15.60
CA ARG A 69 -14.04 -18.52 -15.36
C ARG A 69 -15.16 -17.54 -14.99
N MET A 70 -16.36 -17.66 -15.61
CA MET A 70 -17.49 -16.76 -15.27
C MET A 70 -17.96 -16.97 -13.84
N THR A 71 -17.94 -18.23 -13.35
CA THR A 71 -18.23 -18.56 -11.95
C THR A 71 -17.20 -17.96 -11.00
N VAL A 72 -15.89 -18.05 -11.37
CA VAL A 72 -14.80 -17.38 -10.62
C VAL A 72 -15.06 -15.88 -10.55
N ARG A 73 -15.37 -15.26 -11.67
CA ARG A 73 -15.66 -13.83 -11.75
C ARG A 73 -16.81 -13.43 -10.84
N SER A 74 -17.90 -14.20 -10.82
CA SER A 74 -19.04 -13.94 -9.93
C SER A 74 -18.66 -14.02 -8.45
N GLY A 75 -17.83 -14.98 -8.05
CA GLY A 75 -17.32 -15.08 -6.68
C GLY A 75 -16.44 -13.88 -6.30
N ILE A 76 -15.53 -13.47 -7.21
CA ILE A 76 -14.69 -12.29 -7.03
C ILE A 76 -15.55 -11.01 -6.96
N ASP A 77 -16.54 -10.84 -7.86
CA ASP A 77 -17.40 -9.66 -7.89
C ASP A 77 -18.21 -9.53 -6.59
N ALA A 78 -18.64 -10.65 -5.98
CA ALA A 78 -19.25 -10.64 -4.67
C ALA A 78 -18.32 -10.04 -3.60
N LEU A 79 -17.06 -10.50 -3.53
CA LEU A 79 -16.06 -9.97 -2.59
C LEU A 79 -15.66 -8.51 -2.89
N VAL A 80 -15.69 -8.10 -4.15
CA VAL A 80 -15.50 -6.69 -4.53
C VAL A 80 -16.65 -5.82 -4.04
N ASN A 81 -17.89 -6.29 -4.19
CA ASN A 81 -19.07 -5.58 -3.68
C ASN A 81 -19.08 -5.48 -2.15
N GLU A 82 -18.53 -6.47 -1.46
CA GLU A 82 -18.35 -6.46 0.00
C GLU A 82 -17.18 -5.57 0.44
N GLY A 83 -16.36 -5.06 -0.50
CA GLY A 83 -15.20 -4.24 -0.20
C GLY A 83 -13.99 -5.01 0.32
N ILE A 84 -14.01 -6.34 0.29
CA ILE A 84 -12.90 -7.22 0.68
C ILE A 84 -11.83 -7.27 -0.41
N LEU A 85 -12.25 -7.20 -1.67
CA LEU A 85 -11.37 -7.14 -2.83
C LEU A 85 -11.56 -5.83 -3.61
N LYS A 86 -10.53 -5.42 -4.33
CA LYS A 86 -10.53 -4.26 -5.23
C LYS A 86 -10.05 -4.68 -6.61
N ARG A 87 -10.90 -4.50 -7.63
CA ARG A 87 -10.54 -4.73 -9.03
C ARG A 87 -9.83 -3.50 -9.61
N VAL A 88 -8.65 -3.69 -10.20
CA VAL A 88 -7.88 -2.62 -10.85
C VAL A 88 -7.68 -3.00 -12.32
N LYS A 89 -8.24 -2.18 -13.22
CA LYS A 89 -8.20 -2.43 -14.67
C LYS A 89 -6.75 -2.57 -15.15
N GLY A 90 -6.45 -3.68 -15.83
CA GLY A 90 -5.14 -3.99 -16.37
C GLY A 90 -4.08 -4.46 -15.37
N LYS A 91 -4.39 -4.49 -14.07
CA LYS A 91 -3.44 -4.90 -13.01
C LYS A 91 -3.89 -6.15 -12.25
N GLY A 92 -5.20 -6.41 -12.14
CA GLY A 92 -5.72 -7.57 -11.42
C GLY A 92 -6.68 -7.25 -10.30
N VAL A 93 -6.81 -8.16 -9.35
CA VAL A 93 -7.67 -8.06 -8.18
C VAL A 93 -6.83 -8.14 -6.92
N TYR A 94 -7.05 -7.22 -5.98
CA TYR A 94 -6.22 -7.03 -4.80
C TYR A 94 -7.05 -7.15 -3.53
N VAL A 95 -6.43 -7.67 -2.48
CA VAL A 95 -7.03 -7.72 -1.13
C VAL A 95 -7.06 -6.31 -0.55
N VAL A 96 -8.23 -5.90 -0.05
CA VAL A 96 -8.41 -4.66 0.69
C VAL A 96 -8.33 -4.99 2.18
N GLY A 97 -7.40 -4.39 2.90
CA GLY A 97 -7.33 -4.53 4.35
C GLY A 97 -8.47 -3.78 5.05
N LYS A 98 -8.65 -4.02 6.35
CA LYS A 98 -9.63 -3.29 7.16
C LYS A 98 -9.30 -1.79 7.08
N LYS A 99 -10.24 -0.98 6.58
CA LYS A 99 -10.12 0.47 6.63
C LYS A 99 -10.17 0.90 8.09
N VAL A 100 -9.08 1.49 8.57
CA VAL A 100 -9.12 2.28 9.80
C VAL A 100 -9.73 3.62 9.41
N GLU A 101 -10.80 4.04 10.08
CA GLU A 101 -11.36 5.39 9.92
C GLU A 101 -10.26 6.40 10.23
N ARG A 102 -10.03 7.30 9.30
CA ARG A 102 -9.02 8.35 9.43
C ARG A 102 -9.69 9.66 9.71
N ASP A 103 -9.33 10.25 10.83
CA ASP A 103 -9.46 11.67 11.08
C ASP A 103 -8.05 12.27 11.01
N LEU A 104 -7.60 12.53 9.80
CA LEU A 104 -6.32 13.18 9.53
C LEU A 104 -6.61 14.46 8.74
N GLU A 105 -7.17 15.46 9.39
CA GLU A 105 -7.50 16.74 8.76
C GLU A 105 -6.28 17.46 8.17
N THR A 106 -5.05 17.05 8.47
CA THR A 106 -3.85 17.81 8.12
C THR A 106 -2.71 17.03 7.44
N LEU A 107 -2.71 15.68 7.46
CA LEU A 107 -1.68 14.86 6.79
C LEU A 107 -2.25 14.19 5.52
N GLU A 108 -2.60 15.02 4.54
CA GLU A 108 -3.07 14.53 3.25
C GLU A 108 -1.88 14.16 2.36
N GLY A 109 -1.85 12.91 1.88
CA GLY A 109 -0.89 12.51 0.86
C GLY A 109 -1.16 13.24 -0.47
N PHE A 110 -0.14 13.36 -1.32
CA PHE A 110 -0.18 14.02 -2.63
C PHE A 110 -1.46 13.71 -3.44
N ASN A 111 -1.87 12.44 -3.51
CA ASN A 111 -3.05 12.03 -4.27
C ASN A 111 -4.36 12.65 -3.78
N GLN A 112 -4.50 12.84 -2.47
CA GLN A 112 -5.71 13.46 -1.89
C GLN A 112 -5.72 14.97 -2.14
N THR A 113 -4.58 15.62 -1.95
CA THR A 113 -4.40 17.07 -2.21
C THR A 113 -4.70 17.40 -3.68
N MET A 114 -4.19 16.61 -4.62
CA MET A 114 -4.43 16.84 -6.05
C MET A 114 -5.89 16.57 -6.44
N LYS A 115 -6.54 15.56 -5.89
CA LYS A 115 -7.98 15.32 -6.12
C LYS A 115 -8.85 16.48 -5.64
N LYS A 116 -8.55 17.10 -4.49
CA LYS A 116 -9.24 18.30 -4.01
C LYS A 116 -9.09 19.48 -4.97
N LYS A 117 -7.97 19.56 -5.70
CA LYS A 117 -7.72 20.56 -6.74
C LYS A 117 -8.29 20.17 -8.12
N ASN A 118 -9.11 19.11 -8.21
CA ASN A 118 -9.68 18.57 -9.47
C ASN A 118 -8.64 18.10 -10.50
N SER A 119 -7.39 17.90 -10.10
CA SER A 119 -6.35 17.31 -10.95
C SER A 119 -6.37 15.79 -10.87
N LYS A 120 -5.89 15.12 -11.92
CA LYS A 120 -5.77 13.65 -11.97
C LYS A 120 -4.39 13.23 -11.47
N PRO A 121 -4.27 12.80 -10.20
CA PRO A 121 -2.98 12.39 -9.67
C PRO A 121 -2.56 11.03 -10.23
N ARG A 122 -1.28 10.91 -10.53
CA ARG A 122 -0.63 9.65 -10.88
C ARG A 122 0.72 9.55 -10.18
N THR A 123 1.02 8.39 -9.65
CA THR A 123 2.31 8.10 -9.03
C THR A 123 3.01 6.98 -9.80
N LYS A 124 4.30 7.19 -10.12
CA LYS A 124 5.16 6.19 -10.76
C LYS A 124 6.32 5.85 -9.83
N VAL A 125 6.39 4.60 -9.40
CA VAL A 125 7.53 4.10 -8.63
C VAL A 125 8.74 3.98 -9.55
N ILE A 126 9.85 4.60 -9.16
CA ILE A 126 11.14 4.57 -9.87
C ILE A 126 12.01 3.48 -9.27
N THR A 127 12.06 3.42 -7.94
CA THR A 127 12.86 2.46 -7.19
C THR A 127 12.09 2.04 -5.94
N LYS A 128 12.12 0.75 -5.64
CA LYS A 128 11.64 0.18 -4.37
C LYS A 128 12.59 -0.95 -4.01
N ILE A 129 13.42 -0.73 -3.00
CA ILE A 129 14.45 -1.69 -2.58
C ILE A 129 14.47 -1.81 -1.06
N LEU A 130 14.89 -2.96 -0.59
CA LEU A 130 15.21 -3.23 0.80
C LEU A 130 16.72 -3.05 0.99
N ARG A 131 17.13 -2.34 2.05
CA ARG A 131 18.54 -2.12 2.37
C ARG A 131 18.76 -1.96 3.87
N PRO A 132 20.00 -2.16 4.39
CA PRO A 132 20.32 -1.80 5.76
C PRO A 132 20.06 -0.31 6.05
N ALA A 133 19.63 0.01 7.26
CA ALA A 133 19.41 1.37 7.72
C ALA A 133 20.71 2.22 7.64
N GLY A 134 21.83 1.61 7.95
CA GLY A 134 23.08 2.33 8.09
C GLY A 134 23.05 3.32 9.26
N GLU A 135 24.09 4.11 9.45
CA GLU A 135 24.19 5.02 10.60
C GLU A 135 23.09 6.10 10.58
N LYS A 136 22.81 6.69 9.41
CA LYS A 136 21.84 7.78 9.30
C LYS A 136 20.42 7.35 9.70
N TYR A 137 19.90 6.28 9.09
CA TYR A 137 18.50 5.88 9.30
C TYR A 137 18.30 5.07 10.56
N SER A 138 19.38 4.44 11.10
CA SER A 138 19.33 3.84 12.43
C SER A 138 19.09 4.89 13.52
N LEU A 139 19.72 6.06 13.40
CA LEU A 139 19.47 7.18 14.30
C LEU A 139 18.06 7.77 14.12
N VAL A 140 17.60 7.91 12.88
CA VAL A 140 16.25 8.43 12.59
C VAL A 140 15.18 7.53 13.18
N PHE A 141 15.27 6.20 12.95
CA PHE A 141 14.22 5.25 13.34
C PHE A 141 14.45 4.60 14.71
N GLU A 142 15.55 4.93 15.39
CA GLU A 142 15.95 4.32 16.67
C GLU A 142 16.06 2.78 16.59
N ILE A 143 16.67 2.28 15.51
CA ILE A 143 16.86 0.86 15.20
C ILE A 143 18.35 0.55 15.03
N ASN A 144 18.71 -0.75 14.90
CA ASN A 144 20.08 -1.15 14.64
C ASN A 144 20.51 -0.76 13.22
N PRO A 145 21.76 -0.32 12.97
CA PRO A 145 22.26 -0.01 11.63
C PRO A 145 22.16 -1.15 10.61
N LEU A 146 22.12 -2.41 11.08
CA LEU A 146 21.91 -3.60 10.23
C LEU A 146 20.45 -3.93 9.97
N ASP A 147 19.53 -3.33 10.72
CA ASP A 147 18.09 -3.52 10.48
C ASP A 147 17.71 -2.99 9.11
N GLN A 148 16.73 -3.65 8.51
CA GLN A 148 16.33 -3.36 7.14
C GLN A 148 15.31 -2.23 7.08
N VAL A 149 15.50 -1.33 6.11
CA VAL A 149 14.54 -0.29 5.75
C VAL A 149 14.22 -0.36 4.27
N TYR A 150 12.98 -0.12 3.91
CA TYR A 150 12.58 0.12 2.53
C TYR A 150 13.01 1.52 2.13
N TYR A 151 13.63 1.63 0.96
CA TYR A 151 13.82 2.87 0.24
C TYR A 151 12.93 2.86 -0.99
N ILE A 152 12.05 3.85 -1.08
CA ILE A 152 11.11 4.00 -2.17
C ILE A 152 11.34 5.38 -2.78
N LYS A 153 11.64 5.41 -4.08
CA LYS A 153 11.70 6.63 -4.86
C LYS A 153 10.58 6.62 -5.88
N ARG A 154 9.75 7.67 -5.89
CA ARG A 154 8.60 7.76 -6.79
C ARG A 154 8.41 9.17 -7.32
N MET A 155 7.89 9.25 -8.53
CA MET A 155 7.51 10.49 -9.20
C MET A 155 6.00 10.68 -9.07
N CYS A 156 5.58 11.86 -8.66
CA CYS A 156 4.20 12.26 -8.55
C CYS A 156 3.84 13.23 -9.66
N TYR A 157 2.74 12.94 -10.35
CA TYR A 157 2.24 13.72 -11.48
C TYR A 157 0.85 14.27 -11.16
N ALA A 158 0.57 15.46 -11.67
CA ALA A 158 -0.78 16.02 -11.78
C ALA A 158 -1.05 16.31 -13.27
N ASP A 159 -2.13 15.75 -13.82
CA ASP A 159 -2.51 15.90 -15.23
C ASP A 159 -1.35 15.59 -16.22
N GLU A 160 -0.63 14.48 -15.96
CA GLU A 160 0.56 14.00 -16.71
C GLU A 160 1.82 14.87 -16.54
N GLU A 161 1.76 15.98 -15.83
CA GLU A 161 2.93 16.81 -15.56
C GLU A 161 3.64 16.35 -14.27
N PRO A 162 4.99 16.19 -14.26
CA PRO A 162 5.73 15.86 -13.06
C PRO A 162 5.75 17.05 -12.09
N ILE A 163 5.27 16.81 -10.87
CA ILE A 163 5.12 17.83 -9.84
C ILE A 163 6.14 17.67 -8.72
N SER A 164 6.34 16.43 -8.26
CA SER A 164 7.28 16.17 -7.17
C SER A 164 7.96 14.81 -7.31
N LEU A 165 9.17 14.75 -6.77
CA LEU A 165 9.95 13.54 -6.59
C LEU A 165 9.98 13.23 -5.09
N GLU A 166 9.59 12.03 -4.71
CA GLU A 166 9.54 11.59 -3.31
C GLU A 166 10.54 10.47 -3.05
N GLU A 167 11.22 10.56 -1.93
CA GLU A 167 12.05 9.52 -1.33
C GLU A 167 11.46 9.17 0.03
N ILE A 168 11.11 7.90 0.22
CA ILE A 168 10.42 7.43 1.43
C ILE A 168 11.22 6.29 2.03
N PHE A 169 11.39 6.34 3.34
CA PHE A 169 12.08 5.32 4.13
C PHE A 169 11.12 4.77 5.17
N ILE A 170 10.99 3.44 5.24
CA ILE A 170 10.06 2.73 6.13
C ILE A 170 10.78 1.54 6.73
N PRO A 171 10.84 1.38 8.06
CA PRO A 171 11.38 0.17 8.69
C PRO A 171 10.65 -1.10 8.25
N LYS A 172 11.40 -2.15 7.88
CA LYS A 172 10.83 -3.41 7.39
C LYS A 172 9.88 -4.07 8.37
N TYR A 173 10.15 -3.98 9.67
CA TYR A 173 9.33 -4.63 10.70
C TYR A 173 7.89 -4.11 10.75
N LEU A 174 7.62 -2.92 10.21
CA LEU A 174 6.27 -2.34 10.15
C LEU A 174 5.41 -2.98 9.06
N ILE A 175 6.01 -3.26 7.90
CA ILE A 175 5.33 -3.84 6.74
C ILE A 175 6.26 -4.91 6.13
N PRO A 176 6.24 -6.15 6.64
CA PRO A 176 7.22 -7.17 6.27
C PRO A 176 7.34 -7.48 4.78
N ASN A 177 6.25 -7.34 4.01
CA ASN A 177 6.16 -7.71 2.59
C ASN A 177 5.89 -6.52 1.67
N LEU A 178 6.36 -5.31 2.03
CA LEU A 178 6.14 -4.11 1.23
C LEU A 178 6.73 -4.25 -0.20
N GLU A 179 7.77 -5.06 -0.38
CA GLU A 179 8.37 -5.36 -1.69
C GLU A 179 7.38 -5.95 -2.69
N GLU A 180 6.37 -6.70 -2.21
CA GLU A 180 5.38 -7.37 -3.05
C GLU A 180 4.15 -6.48 -3.33
N ILE A 181 3.98 -5.40 -2.58
CA ILE A 181 2.81 -4.51 -2.70
C ILE A 181 2.99 -3.53 -3.86
N ASP A 182 1.98 -3.43 -4.75
CA ASP A 182 1.97 -2.44 -5.84
C ASP A 182 1.54 -1.05 -5.31
N LEU A 183 2.52 -0.19 -5.08
CA LEU A 183 2.31 1.21 -4.64
C LEU A 183 1.62 2.11 -5.68
N GLY A 184 1.39 1.62 -6.88
CA GLY A 184 0.54 2.29 -7.88
C GLY A 184 -0.94 1.92 -7.75
N VAL A 185 -1.30 0.98 -6.85
CA VAL A 185 -2.67 0.56 -6.55
C VAL A 185 -3.14 1.14 -5.22
N PHE A 186 -2.26 1.13 -4.23
CA PHE A 186 -2.51 1.64 -2.88
C PHE A 186 -1.51 2.73 -2.51
N SER A 187 -1.99 3.74 -1.80
CA SER A 187 -1.10 4.71 -1.17
C SER A 187 -0.36 4.07 0.02
N ILE A 188 0.78 4.63 0.42
CA ILE A 188 1.48 4.20 1.64
C ILE A 188 0.57 4.29 2.86
N TYR A 189 -0.25 5.32 2.92
CA TYR A 189 -1.21 5.50 4.01
C TYR A 189 -2.32 4.44 4.00
N ASP A 190 -2.81 3.98 2.83
CA ASP A 190 -3.75 2.86 2.78
C ASP A 190 -3.11 1.59 3.34
N ILE A 191 -1.83 1.37 3.01
CA ILE A 191 -1.07 0.22 3.49
C ILE A 191 -0.88 0.31 5.01
N TYR A 192 -0.51 1.46 5.57
CA TYR A 192 -0.45 1.64 7.02
C TYR A 192 -1.77 1.25 7.68
N GLY A 193 -2.91 1.73 7.14
CA GLY A 193 -4.22 1.34 7.64
C GLY A 193 -4.47 -0.17 7.59
N PHE A 194 -4.06 -0.85 6.52
CA PHE A 194 -4.22 -2.30 6.38
C PHE A 194 -3.39 -3.11 7.39
N TYR A 195 -2.23 -2.58 7.78
CA TYR A 195 -1.35 -3.18 8.79
C TYR A 195 -1.63 -2.67 10.21
N GLY A 196 -2.74 -1.95 10.41
CA GLY A 196 -3.14 -1.43 11.72
C GLY A 196 -2.24 -0.33 12.27
N ILE A 197 -1.45 0.31 11.41
CA ILE A 197 -0.57 1.42 11.78
C ILE A 197 -1.37 2.71 11.62
N LYS A 198 -1.57 3.42 12.73
CA LYS A 198 -2.23 4.72 12.71
C LYS A 198 -1.19 5.81 12.85
N VAL A 199 -1.11 6.66 11.83
CA VAL A 199 -0.27 7.87 11.90
C VAL A 199 -0.94 8.86 12.86
N SER A 200 -0.25 9.24 13.93
CA SER A 200 -0.79 10.13 14.97
C SER A 200 -0.30 11.56 14.84
N ARG A 201 0.95 11.73 14.41
CA ARG A 201 1.56 13.06 14.23
C ARG A 201 2.66 13.01 13.19
N ALA A 202 2.99 14.17 12.63
CA ALA A 202 4.18 14.33 11.80
C ALA A 202 4.90 15.64 12.16
N TYR A 203 6.21 15.61 12.01
CA TYR A 203 7.05 16.80 12.03
C TYR A 203 7.59 17.03 10.62
N GLN A 204 7.39 18.23 10.11
CA GLN A 204 7.79 18.57 8.75
C GLN A 204 8.58 19.86 8.72
N THR A 205 9.66 19.86 7.96
CA THR A 205 10.45 21.06 7.63
C THR A 205 10.30 21.39 6.15
N LEU A 206 10.49 22.66 5.81
CA LEU A 206 10.50 23.16 4.44
C LEU A 206 11.74 23.99 4.23
N GLU A 207 12.49 23.65 3.17
CA GLU A 207 13.65 24.43 2.73
C GLU A 207 13.71 24.53 1.20
N LEU A 208 14.49 25.47 0.69
CA LEU A 208 14.81 25.54 -0.73
C LEU A 208 16.13 24.81 -0.97
N THR A 209 16.15 23.95 -1.97
CA THR A 209 17.35 23.19 -2.35
C THR A 209 17.47 23.05 -3.87
N GLN A 210 18.61 22.53 -4.30
CA GLN A 210 18.84 22.16 -5.69
C GLN A 210 18.90 20.64 -5.81
N LEU A 211 18.33 20.11 -6.89
CA LEU A 211 18.45 18.70 -7.24
C LEU A 211 19.74 18.43 -8.01
N ASP A 212 20.21 17.20 -7.93
CA ASP A 212 21.20 16.74 -8.89
C ASP A 212 20.64 16.75 -10.33
N GLN A 213 21.54 16.69 -11.31
CA GLN A 213 21.14 16.79 -12.73
C GLN A 213 20.18 15.67 -13.17
N ARG A 214 20.28 14.48 -12.58
CA ARG A 214 19.43 13.33 -12.93
C ARG A 214 18.01 13.55 -12.43
N ASP A 215 17.88 13.93 -11.17
CA ASP A 215 16.58 14.16 -10.53
C ASP A 215 15.89 15.41 -11.08
N ALA A 216 16.66 16.46 -11.38
CA ALA A 216 16.17 17.66 -12.04
C ALA A 216 15.56 17.33 -13.43
N ARG A 217 16.25 16.52 -14.25
CA ARG A 217 15.72 16.08 -15.56
C ARG A 217 14.45 15.24 -15.42
N MET A 218 14.36 14.39 -14.40
CA MET A 218 13.15 13.60 -14.17
C MET A 218 11.95 14.49 -13.82
N LEU A 219 12.17 15.58 -13.06
CA LEU A 219 11.15 16.57 -12.76
C LEU A 219 10.88 17.56 -13.89
N GLY A 220 11.60 17.46 -15.02
CA GLY A 220 11.45 18.41 -16.13
C GLY A 220 11.93 19.82 -15.76
N ILE A 221 12.93 19.92 -14.88
CA ILE A 221 13.55 21.19 -14.47
C ILE A 221 14.79 21.41 -15.32
N GLU A 222 14.85 22.58 -15.97
CA GLU A 222 16.01 23.03 -16.72
C GLU A 222 16.78 24.11 -15.94
N GLY A 223 18.11 24.07 -16.02
CA GLY A 223 18.98 25.05 -15.36
C GLY A 223 19.09 24.85 -13.85
N ASN A 224 19.40 25.97 -13.14
CA ASN A 224 19.63 25.99 -11.68
C ASN A 224 18.38 26.38 -10.90
N LEU A 225 17.19 25.89 -11.29
CA LEU A 225 15.98 26.19 -10.55
C LEU A 225 15.99 25.47 -9.19
N SER A 226 15.67 26.21 -8.14
CA SER A 226 15.49 25.64 -6.81
C SER A 226 14.14 24.95 -6.71
N VAL A 227 14.10 23.86 -5.95
CA VAL A 227 12.89 23.14 -5.58
C VAL A 227 12.60 23.31 -4.10
N MET A 228 11.36 23.15 -3.70
CA MET A 228 10.98 23.08 -2.30
C MET A 228 11.19 21.65 -1.81
N LEU A 229 12.02 21.48 -0.80
CA LEU A 229 12.23 20.22 -0.11
C LEU A 229 11.42 20.20 1.19
N PHE A 230 10.52 19.23 1.26
CA PHE A 230 9.84 18.86 2.49
C PHE A 230 10.50 17.61 3.06
N GLU A 231 11.07 17.71 4.26
CA GLU A 231 11.46 16.56 5.04
C GLU A 231 10.39 16.31 6.10
N CYS A 232 9.85 15.09 6.14
CA CYS A 232 8.77 14.73 7.03
C CYS A 232 9.13 13.47 7.82
N THR A 233 8.94 13.54 9.15
CA THR A 233 9.04 12.39 10.06
C THR A 233 7.67 12.12 10.63
N SER A 234 7.12 10.94 10.34
CA SER A 234 5.79 10.53 10.79
C SER A 234 5.87 9.54 11.95
N TYR A 235 4.95 9.67 12.89
CA TYR A 235 4.88 8.89 14.12
C TYR A 235 3.53 8.18 14.23
N ASP A 236 3.54 7.00 14.84
CA ASP A 236 2.30 6.29 15.20
C ASP A 236 1.76 6.70 16.58
N GLU A 237 0.65 6.09 17.00
CA GLU A 237 0.02 6.31 18.32
C GLU A 237 0.93 5.92 19.50
N ASN A 238 1.92 5.04 19.28
CA ASN A 238 2.90 4.63 20.27
C ASN A 238 4.16 5.50 20.24
N ASN A 239 4.14 6.62 19.51
CA ASN A 239 5.26 7.54 19.34
C ASN A 239 6.49 6.91 18.64
N ARG A 240 6.32 5.81 17.89
CA ARG A 240 7.39 5.22 17.07
C ARG A 240 7.47 5.97 15.75
N ILE A 241 8.68 6.18 15.27
CA ILE A 241 8.89 6.75 13.93
C ILE A 241 8.62 5.65 12.90
N ILE A 242 7.60 5.86 12.08
CA ILE A 242 7.12 4.88 11.09
C ILE A 242 7.56 5.21 9.67
N GLU A 243 7.85 6.49 9.40
CA GLU A 243 8.25 6.97 8.09
C GLU A 243 9.17 8.18 8.24
N PHE A 244 10.20 8.22 7.40
CA PHE A 244 10.93 9.43 7.08
C PHE A 244 10.86 9.64 5.57
N SER A 245 10.46 10.84 5.14
CA SER A 245 10.32 11.13 3.72
C SER A 245 10.92 12.49 3.34
N ARG A 246 11.33 12.57 2.08
CA ARG A 246 11.80 13.77 1.40
C ARG A 246 11.00 13.97 0.15
N THR A 247 10.38 15.12 0.01
CA THR A 247 9.58 15.46 -1.15
C THR A 247 10.14 16.73 -1.80
N TYR A 248 10.72 16.54 -2.97
CA TYR A 248 11.23 17.63 -3.79
C TYR A 248 10.14 18.11 -4.73
N THR A 249 9.61 19.30 -4.51
CA THR A 249 8.45 19.82 -5.24
C THR A 249 8.82 21.05 -6.06
N ARG A 250 8.30 21.10 -7.28
CA ARG A 250 8.44 22.24 -8.17
C ARG A 250 7.64 23.44 -7.64
N GLY A 251 8.35 24.53 -7.27
CA GLY A 251 7.71 25.74 -6.79
C GLY A 251 6.98 26.54 -7.89
N ASP A 252 7.30 26.30 -9.17
CA ASP A 252 6.60 26.89 -10.31
C ASP A 252 5.25 26.21 -10.63
N LYS A 253 4.95 25.08 -9.96
CA LYS A 253 3.75 24.26 -10.19
C LYS A 253 2.88 24.08 -8.94
N CYS A 254 3.37 24.43 -7.76
CA CYS A 254 2.66 24.24 -6.51
C CYS A 254 2.73 25.46 -5.63
N ASP A 255 1.57 25.92 -5.17
CA ASP A 255 1.43 26.88 -4.09
C ASP A 255 1.18 26.14 -2.78
N PHE A 256 1.87 26.59 -1.72
CA PHE A 256 1.68 26.06 -0.38
C PHE A 256 1.02 27.13 0.49
N THR A 257 -0.16 26.80 1.00
CA THR A 257 -0.91 27.71 1.87
C THR A 257 -1.09 27.06 3.24
N VAL A 258 -0.78 27.79 4.30
CA VAL A 258 -1.02 27.37 5.68
C VAL A 258 -2.04 28.32 6.29
N HIS A 259 -3.12 27.79 6.86
CA HIS A 259 -4.14 28.55 7.55
C HIS A 259 -3.92 28.43 9.06
N PHE A 260 -3.77 29.57 9.73
CA PHE A 260 -3.73 29.63 11.19
C PHE A 260 -5.01 30.28 11.70
N GLN A 261 -5.67 29.62 12.65
CA GLN A 261 -6.70 30.26 13.48
C GLN A 261 -6.09 30.53 14.86
N ARG A 262 -6.21 31.74 15.33
CA ARG A 262 -5.83 32.09 16.70
C ARG A 262 -7.04 31.79 17.57
N GLU A 263 -6.92 30.83 18.47
CA GLU A 263 -7.87 30.65 19.55
C GLU A 263 -7.80 31.89 20.45
N ASN A 264 -8.95 32.58 20.64
CA ASN A 264 -9.08 33.74 21.53
C ASN A 264 -9.25 33.29 22.99
#